data_e39e83ae449001e4fcf77ce6c1a2c4a5
#
_entry.id   e39e83ae449001e4fcf77ce6c1a2c4a5
#
_cell.length_a   1.000
_cell.length_b   1.000
_cell.length_c   1.000
_cell.angle_alpha   90.00
_cell.angle_beta   90.00
_cell.angle_gamma   90.00
#
_symmetry.space_group_name_H-M   'P 1'
#
loop_
_entity.id
_entity.type
_entity.pdbx_description
1 polymer ?
#
loop_
_entity_poly.entity_id
_entity_poly.type
_entity_poly.pdbx_seq_one_letter_code
_entity_poly.pdbx_strand_id
1 'polypeptide(L)'
;IRTILSTGEIMTEMVMLAVGRIPSSKNLNLEATGVKVDDRNYIEIDENACTNVPHIFAVGDIGNRNVPSDLSLVHVAEAEGRCAAAKILDIEYPQGLDHIPYIVFTHPMLAGAGVTEEYVRKKYGDVRVGKYPYARNHRAHAIQPPIGFVKLIVGPSGDDRILGVRAVGPHADTIVGAAAIMIERKLPYTYILESIFPH
;
A
#
# COMPACT_ATOMS: atom_id res chain seq x y z
N ILE A 1 6.22 -12.34 32.81
CA ILE A 1 6.89 -13.01 31.68
C ILE A 1 8.30 -12.46 31.58
N ARG A 2 9.29 -13.35 31.49
CA ARG A 2 10.68 -13.00 31.27
C ARG A 2 11.01 -13.15 29.77
N THR A 3 11.39 -12.06 29.13
CA THR A 3 11.80 -12.04 27.73
C THR A 3 13.30 -11.81 27.65
N ILE A 4 14.03 -12.73 27.01
CA ILE A 4 15.47 -12.68 26.85
C ILE A 4 15.77 -12.08 25.48
N LEU A 5 16.54 -10.99 25.45
CA LEU A 5 17.02 -10.30 24.27
C LEU A 5 18.53 -10.46 24.14
N SER A 6 19.06 -10.17 22.96
CA SER A 6 20.51 -10.12 22.76
C SER A 6 21.20 -9.03 23.62
N THR A 7 20.46 -8.02 24.04
CA THR A 7 20.93 -6.86 24.81
C THR A 7 20.61 -6.93 26.29
N GLY A 8 19.94 -7.99 26.78
CA GLY A 8 19.55 -8.14 28.18
C GLY A 8 18.20 -8.83 28.35
N GLU A 9 17.57 -8.60 29.49
CA GLU A 9 16.29 -9.19 29.85
C GLU A 9 15.25 -8.12 30.18
N ILE A 10 13.99 -8.40 29.82
CA ILE A 10 12.86 -7.57 30.15
C ILE A 10 11.82 -8.40 30.92
N MET A 11 11.35 -7.89 32.06
CA MET A 11 10.25 -8.47 32.83
C MET A 11 8.96 -7.70 32.55
N THR A 12 7.92 -8.41 32.11
CA THR A 12 6.61 -7.81 31.78
C THR A 12 5.46 -8.68 32.28
N GLU A 13 4.29 -8.11 32.47
CA GLU A 13 3.06 -8.86 32.78
C GLU A 13 2.53 -9.60 31.56
N MET A 14 2.65 -8.98 30.38
CA MET A 14 2.21 -9.53 29.11
C MET A 14 3.24 -9.29 28.01
N VAL A 15 3.24 -10.15 27.00
CA VAL A 15 4.02 -10.01 25.77
C VAL A 15 3.08 -10.12 24.58
N MET A 16 3.13 -9.14 23.68
CA MET A 16 2.41 -9.18 22.40
C MET A 16 3.39 -9.52 21.27
N LEU A 17 3.07 -10.57 20.51
CA LEU A 17 3.80 -10.94 19.30
C LEU A 17 3.08 -10.36 18.08
N ALA A 18 3.74 -9.45 17.36
CA ALA A 18 3.24 -8.81 16.15
C ALA A 18 4.29 -8.87 15.02
N VAL A 19 4.78 -10.09 14.75
CA VAL A 19 5.95 -10.35 13.89
C VAL A 19 5.59 -10.73 12.44
N GLY A 20 4.32 -10.62 12.06
CA GLY A 20 3.84 -10.90 10.71
C GLY A 20 2.61 -11.83 10.67
N ARG A 21 2.25 -12.23 9.46
CA ARG A 21 1.10 -13.08 9.16
C ARG A 21 1.55 -14.29 8.34
N ILE A 22 0.75 -15.34 8.40
CA ILE A 22 0.85 -16.53 7.56
C ILE A 22 -0.51 -16.76 6.89
N PRO A 23 -0.54 -17.27 5.64
CA PRO A 23 -1.81 -17.56 4.97
C PRO A 23 -2.52 -18.74 5.61
N SER A 24 -3.85 -18.71 5.67
CA SER A 24 -4.67 -19.80 6.20
C SER A 24 -5.04 -20.81 5.11
N SER A 25 -4.08 -21.22 4.29
CA SER A 25 -4.27 -22.11 3.13
C SER A 25 -4.20 -23.61 3.45
N LYS A 26 -3.52 -23.99 4.53
CA LYS A 26 -3.20 -25.41 4.86
C LYS A 26 -4.42 -26.34 4.95
N ASN A 27 -5.59 -25.84 5.34
CA ASN A 27 -6.78 -26.65 5.57
C ASN A 27 -7.76 -26.62 4.39
N LEU A 28 -7.37 -26.06 3.26
CA LEU A 28 -8.22 -25.94 2.07
C LEU A 28 -8.13 -27.13 1.10
N ASN A 29 -7.27 -28.11 1.41
CA ASN A 29 -7.05 -29.29 0.56
C ASN A 29 -6.71 -28.91 -0.89
N LEU A 30 -5.85 -27.92 -1.07
CA LEU A 30 -5.51 -27.36 -2.39
C LEU A 30 -4.85 -28.37 -3.31
N GLU A 31 -4.15 -29.37 -2.76
CA GLU A 31 -3.53 -30.44 -3.53
C GLU A 31 -4.55 -31.22 -4.36
N ALA A 32 -5.77 -31.44 -3.82
CA ALA A 32 -6.84 -32.13 -4.55
C ALA A 32 -7.38 -31.34 -5.75
N THR A 33 -7.17 -30.02 -5.76
CA THR A 33 -7.61 -29.12 -6.84
C THR A 33 -6.51 -28.82 -7.85
N GLY A 34 -5.26 -29.13 -7.53
CA GLY A 34 -4.09 -28.78 -8.34
C GLY A 34 -3.70 -27.29 -8.27
N VAL A 35 -4.28 -26.53 -7.33
CA VAL A 35 -3.91 -25.13 -7.09
C VAL A 35 -2.50 -25.05 -6.53
N LYS A 36 -1.67 -24.18 -7.11
CA LYS A 36 -0.28 -23.97 -6.69
C LYS A 36 -0.18 -23.02 -5.51
N VAL A 37 0.76 -23.32 -4.63
CA VAL A 37 1.15 -22.45 -3.52
C VAL A 37 2.67 -22.23 -3.55
N ASP A 38 3.10 -21.08 -3.06
CA ASP A 38 4.52 -20.78 -2.89
C ASP A 38 5.12 -21.45 -1.65
N ASP A 39 6.45 -21.29 -1.44
CA ASP A 39 7.20 -21.86 -0.31
C ASP A 39 6.69 -21.37 1.06
N ARG A 40 5.93 -20.28 1.10
CA ARG A 40 5.30 -19.72 2.31
C ARG A 40 3.84 -20.09 2.46
N ASN A 41 3.31 -20.96 1.56
CA ASN A 41 1.92 -21.41 1.48
C ASN A 41 0.91 -20.30 1.05
N TYR A 42 1.34 -19.23 0.37
CA TYR A 42 0.42 -18.34 -0.33
C TYR A 42 -0.01 -18.98 -1.66
N ILE A 43 -1.26 -18.77 -2.03
CA ILE A 43 -1.79 -19.22 -3.33
C ILE A 43 -1.24 -18.28 -4.41
N GLU A 44 -0.61 -18.85 -5.44
CA GLU A 44 -0.15 -18.10 -6.61
C GLU A 44 -1.32 -17.59 -7.42
N ILE A 45 -1.40 -16.29 -7.67
CA ILE A 45 -2.46 -15.64 -8.44
C ILE A 45 -1.89 -14.65 -9.46
N ASP A 46 -2.66 -14.40 -10.52
CA ASP A 46 -2.39 -13.35 -11.50
C ASP A 46 -2.98 -11.99 -11.08
N GLU A 47 -2.90 -11.01 -11.97
CA GLU A 47 -3.44 -9.65 -11.76
C GLU A 47 -4.97 -9.62 -11.61
N ASN A 48 -5.69 -10.66 -11.99
CA ASN A 48 -7.14 -10.82 -11.88
C ASN A 48 -7.56 -11.70 -10.70
N ALA A 49 -6.62 -12.01 -9.79
CA ALA A 49 -6.81 -12.92 -8.67
C ALA A 49 -7.13 -14.38 -9.10
N CYS A 50 -6.83 -14.75 -10.35
CA CYS A 50 -7.04 -16.10 -10.87
C CYS A 50 -5.83 -16.99 -10.52
N THR A 51 -6.10 -18.21 -10.07
CA THR A 51 -5.04 -19.20 -9.82
C THR A 51 -4.61 -19.90 -11.13
N ASN A 52 -3.65 -20.81 -11.04
CA ASN A 52 -3.30 -21.67 -12.17
C ASN A 52 -4.45 -22.61 -12.62
N VAL A 53 -5.54 -22.69 -11.84
CA VAL A 53 -6.77 -23.43 -12.19
C VAL A 53 -7.83 -22.40 -12.59
N PRO A 54 -8.24 -22.30 -13.89
CA PRO A 54 -8.95 -21.12 -14.43
C PRO A 54 -10.29 -20.78 -13.80
N HIS A 55 -10.94 -21.70 -13.10
CA HIS A 55 -12.22 -21.48 -12.42
C HIS A 55 -12.08 -21.30 -10.91
N ILE A 56 -10.83 -21.21 -10.39
CA ILE A 56 -10.54 -20.99 -8.97
C ILE A 56 -9.82 -19.65 -8.83
N PHE A 57 -10.36 -18.81 -7.98
CA PHE A 57 -9.83 -17.50 -7.65
C PHE A 57 -9.44 -17.47 -6.17
N ALA A 58 -8.39 -16.74 -5.84
CA ALA A 58 -7.99 -16.49 -4.46
C ALA A 58 -7.79 -14.99 -4.23
N VAL A 59 -8.45 -14.43 -3.22
CA VAL A 59 -8.46 -13.00 -2.92
C VAL A 59 -8.07 -12.72 -1.47
N GLY A 60 -7.52 -11.55 -1.22
CA GLY A 60 -7.07 -11.13 0.11
C GLY A 60 -5.75 -11.76 0.54
N ASP A 61 -5.53 -11.79 1.84
CA ASP A 61 -4.24 -12.17 2.47
C ASP A 61 -3.74 -13.59 2.15
N ILE A 62 -4.52 -14.40 1.46
CA ILE A 62 -4.16 -15.77 1.08
C ILE A 62 -3.46 -15.83 -0.29
N GLY A 63 -3.69 -14.83 -1.14
CA GLY A 63 -3.12 -14.75 -2.48
C GLY A 63 -1.74 -14.09 -2.51
N ASN A 64 -0.88 -14.50 -3.45
CA ASN A 64 0.41 -13.87 -3.72
C ASN A 64 0.51 -13.54 -5.21
N ARG A 65 0.45 -12.25 -5.53
CA ARG A 65 0.63 -11.71 -6.89
C ARG A 65 2.08 -11.51 -7.29
N ASN A 66 3.02 -11.77 -6.39
CA ASN A 66 4.45 -11.50 -6.59
C ASN A 66 4.78 -10.04 -6.97
N VAL A 67 4.00 -9.10 -6.47
CA VAL A 67 4.26 -7.66 -6.68
C VAL A 67 4.87 -7.02 -5.44
N PRO A 68 5.79 -6.04 -5.61
CA PRO A 68 6.47 -5.39 -4.48
C PRO A 68 5.54 -4.65 -3.50
N SER A 69 4.33 -4.34 -3.93
CA SER A 69 3.29 -3.64 -3.17
C SER A 69 2.22 -4.57 -2.61
N ASP A 70 2.50 -5.86 -2.50
CA ASP A 70 1.53 -6.83 -1.97
C ASP A 70 1.30 -6.56 -0.48
N LEU A 71 0.22 -5.84 -0.21
CA LEU A 71 -0.16 -5.40 1.12
C LEU A 71 -1.42 -6.17 1.56
N SER A 72 -1.30 -6.88 2.67
CA SER A 72 -2.41 -7.58 3.32
C SER A 72 -3.36 -6.57 3.99
N LEU A 73 -4.23 -5.95 3.18
CA LEU A 73 -5.14 -4.88 3.60
C LEU A 73 -6.58 -5.21 3.18
N VAL A 74 -7.55 -4.84 4.03
CA VAL A 74 -8.98 -5.12 3.79
C VAL A 74 -9.46 -4.56 2.45
N HIS A 75 -9.17 -3.30 2.15
CA HIS A 75 -9.60 -2.66 0.90
C HIS A 75 -8.93 -3.25 -0.35
N VAL A 76 -7.74 -3.86 -0.20
CA VAL A 76 -7.10 -4.64 -1.28
C VAL A 76 -7.89 -5.92 -1.53
N ALA A 77 -8.21 -6.67 -0.48
CA ALA A 77 -9.01 -7.88 -0.58
C ALA A 77 -10.40 -7.62 -1.20
N GLU A 78 -11.04 -6.51 -0.84
CA GLU A 78 -12.31 -6.08 -1.45
C GLU A 78 -12.16 -5.73 -2.95
N ALA A 79 -11.10 -5.04 -3.32
CA ALA A 79 -10.82 -4.72 -4.72
C ALA A 79 -10.52 -5.98 -5.55
N GLU A 80 -9.73 -6.90 -5.00
CA GLU A 80 -9.47 -8.21 -5.62
C GLU A 80 -10.76 -9.02 -5.79
N GLY A 81 -11.64 -9.02 -4.79
CA GLY A 81 -12.95 -9.68 -4.88
C GLY A 81 -13.80 -9.13 -6.02
N ARG A 82 -13.82 -7.80 -6.19
CA ARG A 82 -14.51 -7.15 -7.32
C ARG A 82 -13.85 -7.48 -8.66
N CYS A 83 -12.52 -7.51 -8.71
CA CYS A 83 -11.78 -7.89 -9.90
C CYS A 83 -12.05 -9.33 -10.32
N ALA A 84 -12.01 -10.26 -9.37
CA ALA A 84 -12.35 -11.67 -9.61
C ALA A 84 -13.80 -11.84 -10.10
N ALA A 85 -14.76 -11.16 -9.47
CA ALA A 85 -16.16 -11.19 -9.88
C ALA A 85 -16.34 -10.65 -11.31
N ALA A 86 -15.69 -9.55 -11.65
CA ALA A 86 -15.74 -8.98 -12.99
C ALA A 86 -15.16 -9.96 -14.03
N LYS A 87 -14.05 -10.61 -13.70
CA LYS A 87 -13.43 -11.64 -14.56
C LYS A 87 -14.35 -12.83 -14.77
N ILE A 88 -15.04 -13.31 -13.75
CA ILE A 88 -16.02 -14.40 -13.83
C ILE A 88 -17.19 -14.02 -14.73
N LEU A 89 -17.63 -12.77 -14.67
CA LEU A 89 -18.78 -12.26 -15.42
C LEU A 89 -18.41 -11.74 -16.83
N ASP A 90 -17.13 -11.78 -17.19
CA ASP A 90 -16.59 -11.22 -18.44
C ASP A 90 -16.95 -9.73 -18.63
N ILE A 91 -16.84 -8.95 -17.54
CA ILE A 91 -17.04 -7.50 -17.53
C ILE A 91 -15.71 -6.78 -17.29
N GLU A 92 -15.53 -5.62 -17.92
CA GLU A 92 -14.36 -4.79 -17.68
C GLU A 92 -14.35 -4.23 -16.24
N TYR A 93 -13.22 -4.39 -15.54
CA TYR A 93 -13.00 -3.79 -14.23
C TYR A 93 -11.92 -2.72 -14.33
N PRO A 94 -12.31 -1.44 -14.22
CA PRO A 94 -11.41 -0.33 -14.55
C PRO A 94 -10.34 -0.02 -13.52
N GLN A 95 -10.36 -0.64 -12.34
CA GLN A 95 -9.41 -0.37 -11.26
C GLN A 95 -8.19 -1.29 -11.37
N GLY A 96 -7.03 -0.69 -11.66
CA GLY A 96 -5.74 -1.35 -11.45
C GLY A 96 -5.43 -1.44 -9.95
N LEU A 97 -4.74 -2.50 -9.55
CA LEU A 97 -4.27 -2.70 -8.18
C LEU A 97 -2.83 -2.18 -7.98
N ASP A 98 -2.34 -1.34 -8.90
CA ASP A 98 -0.95 -0.87 -8.91
C ASP A 98 -0.67 0.29 -7.95
N HIS A 99 -1.72 0.98 -7.49
CA HIS A 99 -1.58 2.26 -6.77
C HIS A 99 -2.31 2.27 -5.41
N ILE A 100 -2.31 1.13 -4.75
CA ILE A 100 -3.04 0.91 -3.49
C ILE A 100 -2.58 1.91 -2.42
N PRO A 101 -3.51 2.69 -1.83
CA PRO A 101 -3.21 3.49 -0.66
C PRO A 101 -3.10 2.60 0.58
N TYR A 102 -2.20 2.97 1.49
CA TYR A 102 -2.07 2.29 2.78
C TYR A 102 -1.88 3.28 3.92
N ILE A 103 -2.30 2.86 5.11
CA ILE A 103 -2.16 3.62 6.36
C ILE A 103 -1.60 2.69 7.43
N VAL A 104 -0.62 3.18 8.18
CA VAL A 104 -0.15 2.56 9.42
C VAL A 104 -0.51 3.49 10.57
N PHE A 105 -1.38 3.02 11.46
CA PHE A 105 -1.94 3.80 12.56
C PHE A 105 -0.96 3.92 13.74
N THR A 106 0.24 4.36 13.44
CA THR A 106 1.25 4.74 14.44
C THR A 106 1.04 6.17 14.92
N HIS A 107 1.80 6.60 15.92
CA HIS A 107 1.86 7.99 16.34
C HIS A 107 3.30 8.50 16.26
N PRO A 108 3.63 9.37 15.27
CA PRO A 108 2.77 9.92 14.21
C PRO A 108 2.31 8.86 13.19
N MET A 109 1.14 9.09 12.57
CA MET A 109 0.58 8.25 11.53
C MET A 109 1.49 8.24 10.29
N LEU A 110 1.55 7.09 9.61
CA LEU A 110 2.27 6.94 8.35
C LEU A 110 1.30 6.48 7.27
N ALA A 111 1.34 7.10 6.10
CA ALA A 111 0.50 6.73 4.97
C ALA A 111 1.24 6.88 3.64
N GLY A 112 0.79 6.14 2.64
CA GLY A 112 1.35 6.22 1.29
C GLY A 112 0.42 5.68 0.23
N ALA A 113 0.64 6.13 -1.01
CA ALA A 113 0.00 5.60 -2.22
C ALA A 113 1.00 5.64 -3.38
N GLY A 114 0.78 4.80 -4.37
CA GLY A 114 1.61 4.72 -5.57
C GLY A 114 3.02 4.20 -5.31
N VAL A 115 3.91 4.39 -6.28
CA VAL A 115 5.26 3.82 -6.27
C VAL A 115 6.23 4.54 -5.32
N THR A 116 7.33 3.87 -4.98
CA THR A 116 8.40 4.46 -4.17
C THR A 116 9.38 5.27 -5.04
N GLU A 117 10.10 6.20 -4.42
CA GLU A 117 11.20 6.92 -5.07
C GLU A 117 12.25 5.95 -5.64
N GLU A 118 12.59 4.92 -4.88
CA GLU A 118 13.55 3.90 -5.28
C GLU A 118 13.09 3.17 -6.55
N TYR A 119 11.81 2.78 -6.61
CA TYR A 119 11.23 2.14 -7.80
C TYR A 119 11.34 3.03 -9.03
N VAL A 120 10.95 4.32 -8.91
CA VAL A 120 11.01 5.26 -10.05
C VAL A 120 12.44 5.46 -10.50
N ARG A 121 13.37 5.65 -9.56
CA ARG A 121 14.80 5.81 -9.84
C ARG A 121 15.38 4.59 -10.54
N LYS A 122 15.05 3.39 -10.09
CA LYS A 122 15.49 2.14 -10.71
C LYS A 122 14.93 1.95 -12.13
N LYS A 123 13.67 2.33 -12.33
CA LYS A 123 12.96 2.11 -13.62
C LYS A 123 13.31 3.15 -14.69
N TYR A 124 13.49 4.42 -14.29
CA TYR A 124 13.63 5.54 -15.22
C TYR A 124 14.99 6.26 -15.12
N GLY A 125 15.82 5.93 -14.15
CA GLY A 125 17.12 6.59 -13.89
C GLY A 125 17.00 7.95 -13.21
N ASP A 126 15.95 8.71 -13.49
CA ASP A 126 15.64 10.03 -12.94
C ASP A 126 14.33 10.03 -12.17
N VAL A 127 14.23 10.89 -11.16
CA VAL A 127 13.02 11.08 -10.34
C VAL A 127 12.99 12.49 -9.76
N ARG A 128 11.85 13.15 -9.88
CA ARG A 128 11.61 14.45 -9.22
C ARG A 128 10.86 14.22 -7.92
N VAL A 129 11.41 14.74 -6.83
CA VAL A 129 10.85 14.57 -5.48
C VAL A 129 10.69 15.93 -4.82
N GLY A 130 9.46 16.22 -4.42
CA GLY A 130 9.14 17.33 -3.53
C GLY A 130 8.94 16.85 -2.10
N LYS A 131 9.55 17.49 -1.12
CA LYS A 131 9.34 17.18 0.30
C LYS A 131 9.01 18.46 1.07
N TYR A 132 7.88 18.43 1.79
CA TYR A 132 7.43 19.54 2.60
C TYR A 132 7.26 19.12 4.07
N PRO A 133 8.06 19.67 5.00
CA PRO A 133 7.95 19.33 6.42
C PRO A 133 6.75 20.06 7.06
N TYR A 134 6.07 19.41 7.99
CA TYR A 134 4.96 19.98 8.76
C TYR A 134 5.40 21.20 9.58
N ALA A 135 6.67 21.28 9.96
CA ALA A 135 7.25 22.45 10.61
C ALA A 135 7.15 23.76 9.81
N ARG A 136 6.79 23.70 8.53
CA ARG A 136 6.52 24.87 7.69
C ARG A 136 5.02 25.15 7.48
N ASN A 137 4.14 24.36 8.11
CA ASN A 137 2.70 24.49 7.99
C ASN A 137 2.11 25.15 9.24
N HIS A 138 1.47 26.30 9.10
CA HIS A 138 0.92 27.07 10.21
C HIS A 138 -0.14 26.31 11.00
N ARG A 139 -1.00 25.57 10.32
CA ARG A 139 -2.01 24.74 10.97
C ARG A 139 -1.39 23.60 11.80
N ALA A 140 -0.30 23.01 11.31
CA ALA A 140 0.39 21.96 12.06
C ALA A 140 0.93 22.49 13.39
N HIS A 141 1.46 23.72 13.43
CA HIS A 141 1.87 24.39 14.68
C HIS A 141 0.71 24.66 15.63
N ALA A 142 -0.48 24.95 15.11
CA ALA A 142 -1.63 25.29 15.94
C ALA A 142 -2.27 24.06 16.61
N ILE A 143 -2.10 22.88 16.05
CA ILE A 143 -2.82 21.67 16.49
C ILE A 143 -1.95 20.80 17.41
N GLN A 144 -0.71 20.52 17.01
CA GLN A 144 0.22 19.63 17.71
C GLN A 144 1.68 20.00 17.36
N PRO A 145 2.67 19.40 18.04
CA PRO A 145 4.05 19.52 17.57
C PRO A 145 4.12 19.16 16.07
N PRO A 146 4.70 20.02 15.23
CA PRO A 146 4.68 19.88 13.77
C PRO A 146 5.68 18.80 13.31
N ILE A 147 5.45 17.57 13.75
CA ILE A 147 6.28 16.41 13.44
C ILE A 147 5.80 15.77 12.15
N GLY A 148 6.73 15.54 11.22
CA GLY A 148 6.46 14.81 10.00
C GLY A 148 6.71 15.59 8.73
N PHE A 149 6.29 15.01 7.63
CA PHE A 149 6.45 15.58 6.29
C PHE A 149 5.47 14.94 5.30
N VAL A 150 5.28 15.63 4.18
CA VAL A 150 4.70 15.05 2.96
C VAL A 150 5.79 14.99 1.90
N LYS A 151 5.89 13.85 1.22
CA LYS A 151 6.79 13.63 0.09
C LYS A 151 5.98 13.29 -1.15
N LEU A 152 6.15 14.06 -2.21
CA LEU A 152 5.56 13.85 -3.53
C LEU A 152 6.62 13.27 -4.46
N ILE A 153 6.29 12.23 -5.20
CA ILE A 153 7.13 11.58 -6.19
C ILE A 153 6.47 11.82 -7.54
N VAL A 154 7.19 12.48 -8.43
CA VAL A 154 6.74 12.85 -9.76
C VAL A 154 7.58 12.12 -10.80
N GLY A 155 7.05 11.94 -11.98
CA GLY A 155 7.75 11.29 -13.08
C GLY A 155 9.08 11.98 -13.45
N PRO A 156 9.89 11.34 -14.29
CA PRO A 156 11.13 11.91 -14.80
C PRO A 156 10.86 13.21 -15.58
N SER A 157 11.92 13.89 -16.00
CA SER A 157 11.80 15.12 -16.80
C SER A 157 10.91 14.90 -18.04
N GLY A 158 9.88 15.73 -18.19
CA GLY A 158 8.86 15.62 -19.25
C GLY A 158 7.63 14.78 -18.87
N ASP A 159 7.62 14.09 -17.71
CA ASP A 159 6.46 13.39 -17.18
C ASP A 159 6.01 14.03 -15.87
N ASP A 160 5.01 14.89 -15.90
CA ASP A 160 4.53 15.67 -14.77
C ASP A 160 3.54 14.89 -13.88
N ARG A 161 3.25 13.62 -14.19
CA ARG A 161 2.31 12.81 -13.41
C ARG A 161 2.79 12.58 -11.99
N ILE A 162 1.85 12.59 -11.07
CA ILE A 162 2.07 12.14 -9.71
C ILE A 162 2.16 10.62 -9.74
N LEU A 163 3.30 10.07 -9.34
CA LEU A 163 3.55 8.63 -9.31
C LEU A 163 3.44 8.04 -7.92
N GLY A 164 3.67 8.84 -6.88
CA GLY A 164 3.56 8.38 -5.51
C GLY A 164 3.55 9.51 -4.49
N VAL A 165 2.97 9.21 -3.33
CA VAL A 165 2.95 10.10 -2.17
C VAL A 165 3.29 9.31 -0.92
N ARG A 166 4.06 9.91 -0.03
CA ARG A 166 4.32 9.41 1.33
C ARG A 166 4.08 10.54 2.31
N ALA A 167 3.34 10.26 3.36
CA ALA A 167 3.06 11.22 4.43
C ALA A 167 3.34 10.60 5.80
N VAL A 168 3.95 11.36 6.67
CA VAL A 168 4.16 11.02 8.08
C VAL A 168 3.68 12.20 8.91
N GLY A 169 2.76 12.00 9.81
CA GLY A 169 2.23 13.06 10.67
C GLY A 169 0.71 13.02 10.82
N PRO A 170 0.13 13.98 11.55
CA PRO A 170 -1.32 14.13 11.68
C PRO A 170 -2.00 14.25 10.31
N HIS A 171 -3.16 13.60 10.16
CA HIS A 171 -3.95 13.64 8.92
C HIS A 171 -3.23 13.12 7.66
N ALA A 172 -2.23 12.25 7.81
CA ALA A 172 -1.54 11.62 6.69
C ALA A 172 -2.51 10.79 5.82
N ASP A 173 -3.53 10.19 6.42
CA ASP A 173 -4.63 9.45 5.78
C ASP A 173 -5.40 10.31 4.77
N THR A 174 -5.81 11.52 5.19
CA THR A 174 -6.56 12.46 4.35
C THR A 174 -5.74 12.88 3.12
N ILE A 175 -4.45 13.19 3.32
CA ILE A 175 -3.54 13.58 2.24
C ILE A 175 -3.40 12.43 1.24
N VAL A 176 -3.18 11.22 1.73
CA VAL A 176 -2.94 10.06 0.88
C VAL A 176 -4.21 9.61 0.17
N GLY A 177 -5.38 9.73 0.79
CA GLY A 177 -6.66 9.45 0.15
C GLY A 177 -6.89 10.32 -1.08
N ALA A 178 -6.67 11.62 -0.99
CA ALA A 178 -6.76 12.54 -2.13
C ALA A 178 -5.70 12.21 -3.21
N ALA A 179 -4.45 11.96 -2.78
CA ALA A 179 -3.36 11.64 -3.68
C ALA A 179 -3.57 10.33 -4.44
N ALA A 180 -4.17 9.32 -3.82
CA ALA A 180 -4.47 8.04 -4.47
C ALA A 180 -5.38 8.22 -5.70
N ILE A 181 -6.41 9.06 -5.59
CA ILE A 181 -7.29 9.40 -6.72
C ILE A 181 -6.51 10.11 -7.83
N MET A 182 -5.62 11.04 -7.48
CA MET A 182 -4.81 11.77 -8.45
C MET A 182 -3.84 10.84 -9.18
N ILE A 183 -3.23 9.90 -8.48
CA ILE A 183 -2.31 8.90 -9.04
C ILE A 183 -3.06 7.98 -10.01
N GLU A 184 -4.21 7.45 -9.60
CA GLU A 184 -5.05 6.58 -10.42
C GLU A 184 -5.51 7.28 -11.70
N ARG A 185 -5.87 8.55 -11.61
CA ARG A 185 -6.26 9.39 -12.75
C ARG A 185 -5.08 9.92 -13.55
N LYS A 186 -3.85 9.58 -13.16
CA LYS A 186 -2.61 10.01 -13.84
C LYS A 186 -2.47 11.53 -13.95
N LEU A 187 -2.97 12.27 -12.94
CA LEU A 187 -2.95 13.72 -12.95
C LEU A 187 -1.53 14.28 -12.79
N PRO A 188 -1.20 15.40 -13.46
CA PRO A 188 0.06 16.09 -13.25
C PRO A 188 0.07 16.80 -11.89
N TYR A 189 1.25 17.00 -11.32
CA TYR A 189 1.41 17.70 -10.03
C TYR A 189 0.93 19.16 -10.09
N THR A 190 0.91 19.79 -11.25
CA THR A 190 0.39 21.15 -11.48
C THR A 190 -1.07 21.24 -11.08
N TYR A 191 -1.83 20.15 -11.18
CA TYR A 191 -3.22 20.08 -10.74
C TYR A 191 -3.39 20.43 -9.26
N ILE A 192 -2.41 20.05 -8.41
CA ILE A 192 -2.39 20.42 -6.99
C ILE A 192 -2.20 21.94 -6.84
N LEU A 193 -1.33 22.55 -7.67
CA LEU A 193 -1.04 23.99 -7.60
C LEU A 193 -2.21 24.86 -8.08
N GLU A 194 -3.03 24.32 -8.97
CA GLU A 194 -4.19 24.99 -9.54
C GLU A 194 -5.48 24.76 -8.73
N SER A 195 -5.45 23.81 -7.80
CA SER A 195 -6.58 23.46 -6.95
C SER A 195 -6.64 24.32 -5.70
N ILE A 196 -7.87 24.62 -5.24
CA ILE A 196 -8.12 25.33 -3.99
C ILE A 196 -8.33 24.29 -2.89
N PHE A 197 -7.51 24.34 -1.87
CA PHE A 197 -7.66 23.52 -0.68
C PHE A 197 -8.10 24.36 0.53
N PRO A 198 -8.87 23.82 1.46
CA PRO A 198 -9.22 24.52 2.69
C PRO A 198 -7.95 24.76 3.53
N HIS A 199 -7.90 25.95 4.10
CA HIS A 199 -6.76 26.39 4.93
C HIS A 199 -6.69 25.63 6.28
#